data_cd6275a1d08f7b57c1761d8f79300ca9
#
_entry.id   cd6275a1d08f7b57c1761d8f79300ca9
#
_cell.length_a   1.000
_cell.length_b   1.000
_cell.length_c   1.000
_cell.angle_alpha   90.00
_cell.angle_beta   90.00
_cell.angle_gamma   90.00
#
_symmetry.space_group_name_H-M   'P 1'
#
loop_
_entity.id
_entity.type
_entity.pdbx_description
1 polymer ?
#
loop_
_entity_poly.entity_id
_entity_poly.type
_entity_poly.pdbx_seq_one_letter_code
_entity_poly.pdbx_strand_id
1 'polypeptide(L)'
;MAPWQNRCVAMEHDIFFSISQTPDEHGHIPDEATMLRNYFQQLACADELGFGVGWIAQAHLSTETQKTNTHPVVPHWQGEVGLCTDFPQLALESFRRTKNIEIGSAV
;
A
#
# COMPACT_ATOMS: atom_id res chain seq x y z
N MET A 1 12.19 36.90 -20.00
CA MET A 1 11.88 35.46 -20.04
C MET A 1 10.94 35.14 -18.88
N ALA A 2 9.76 34.62 -19.15
CA ALA A 2 8.83 34.26 -18.08
C ALA A 2 9.39 33.10 -17.25
N PRO A 3 9.33 33.15 -15.89
CA PRO A 3 9.94 32.16 -15.02
C PRO A 3 9.43 30.72 -15.22
N TRP A 4 8.27 30.57 -15.87
CA TRP A 4 7.67 29.25 -16.14
C TRP A 4 8.22 28.55 -17.40
N GLN A 5 8.96 29.26 -18.25
CA GLN A 5 9.49 28.68 -19.51
C GLN A 5 10.64 27.70 -19.30
N ASN A 6 11.26 27.68 -18.11
CA ASN A 6 12.38 26.78 -17.80
C ASN A 6 12.10 25.77 -16.68
N ARG A 7 10.85 25.63 -16.26
CA ARG A 7 10.47 24.55 -15.34
C ARG A 7 10.16 23.30 -16.14
N CYS A 8 11.14 22.42 -16.27
CA CYS A 8 10.84 21.01 -16.40
C CYS A 8 10.14 20.60 -15.10
N VAL A 9 8.83 20.50 -15.14
CA VAL A 9 8.09 19.85 -14.05
C VAL A 9 8.43 18.38 -14.18
N ALA A 10 9.29 17.87 -13.29
CA ALA A 10 9.53 16.45 -13.20
C ALA A 10 8.21 15.79 -12.83
N MET A 11 7.83 14.75 -13.58
CA MET A 11 6.65 13.96 -13.26
C MET A 11 6.91 13.23 -11.94
N GLU A 12 6.03 13.43 -10.96
CA GLU A 12 6.06 12.70 -9.71
C GLU A 12 5.24 11.42 -9.86
N HIS A 13 5.72 10.35 -9.28
CA HIS A 13 5.06 9.05 -9.26
C HIS A 13 4.82 8.62 -7.83
N ASP A 14 3.60 8.22 -7.55
CA ASP A 14 3.21 7.62 -6.28
C ASP A 14 3.01 6.12 -6.45
N ILE A 15 2.97 5.39 -5.34
CA ILE A 15 2.70 3.96 -5.33
C ILE A 15 1.57 3.66 -4.34
N PHE A 16 0.70 2.73 -4.71
CA PHE A 16 -0.40 2.29 -3.87
C PHE A 16 -0.16 0.89 -3.36
N PHE A 17 -0.24 0.72 -2.05
CA PHE A 17 -0.09 -0.57 -1.37
C PHE A 17 -1.44 -1.06 -0.86
N SER A 18 -1.93 -2.15 -1.40
CA SER A 18 -3.19 -2.75 -0.94
C SER A 18 -3.04 -3.51 0.37
N ILE A 19 -1.89 -4.07 0.65
CA ILE A 19 -1.59 -4.94 1.80
C ILE A 19 -2.73 -5.94 1.99
N SER A 20 -2.85 -6.87 1.08
CA SER A 20 -3.98 -7.80 1.02
C SER A 20 -3.52 -9.25 1.10
N GLN A 21 -4.33 -10.09 1.75
CA GLN A 21 -4.18 -11.54 1.73
C GLN A 21 -5.00 -12.11 0.57
N THR A 22 -4.39 -12.17 -0.59
CA THR A 22 -5.02 -12.78 -1.77
C THR A 22 -4.41 -14.15 -2.03
N PRO A 23 -5.22 -15.16 -2.39
CA PRO A 23 -4.68 -16.45 -2.79
C PRO A 23 -3.89 -16.34 -4.09
N ASP A 24 -2.82 -17.09 -4.18
CA ASP A 24 -2.06 -17.28 -5.42
C ASP A 24 -2.80 -18.23 -6.38
N GLU A 25 -2.19 -18.54 -7.52
CA GLU A 25 -2.74 -19.45 -8.53
C GLU A 25 -3.00 -20.88 -8.02
N HIS A 26 -2.38 -21.25 -6.91
CA HIS A 26 -2.54 -22.57 -6.25
C HIS A 26 -3.50 -22.49 -5.05
N GLY A 27 -4.10 -21.33 -4.78
CA GLY A 27 -4.97 -21.11 -3.65
C GLY A 27 -4.24 -20.91 -2.31
N HIS A 28 -2.93 -20.76 -2.34
CA HIS A 28 -2.14 -20.49 -1.14
C HIS A 28 -2.30 -19.01 -0.73
N ILE A 29 -2.67 -18.79 0.52
CA ILE A 29 -2.81 -17.45 1.11
C ILE A 29 -1.60 -17.17 1.99
N PRO A 30 -0.82 -16.12 1.74
CA PRO A 30 0.32 -15.77 2.57
C PRO A 30 -0.12 -15.36 3.98
N ASP A 31 0.70 -15.65 4.96
CA ASP A 31 0.48 -15.17 6.32
C ASP A 31 0.73 -13.66 6.43
N GLU A 32 0.19 -13.06 7.50
CA GLU A 32 0.28 -11.62 7.73
C GLU A 32 1.73 -11.13 7.86
N ALA A 33 2.59 -11.90 8.52
CA ALA A 33 4.01 -11.54 8.68
C ALA A 33 4.73 -11.48 7.32
N THR A 34 4.42 -12.41 6.44
CA THR A 34 4.96 -12.41 5.07
C THR A 34 4.47 -11.20 4.28
N MET A 35 3.21 -10.87 4.38
CA MET A 35 2.65 -9.71 3.68
C MET A 35 3.25 -8.40 4.16
N LEU A 36 3.38 -8.21 5.46
CA LEU A 36 4.00 -7.01 6.02
C LEU A 36 5.48 -6.91 5.65
N ARG A 37 6.19 -8.03 5.64
CA ARG A 37 7.58 -8.09 5.17
C ARG A 37 7.68 -7.65 3.72
N ASN A 38 6.82 -8.16 2.86
CA ASN A 38 6.76 -7.79 1.45
C ASN A 38 6.46 -6.29 1.28
N TYR A 39 5.51 -5.77 2.04
CA TYR A 39 5.19 -4.34 2.05
C TYR A 39 6.44 -3.50 2.38
N PHE A 40 7.15 -3.80 3.45
CA PHE A 40 8.32 -3.04 3.83
C PHE A 40 9.47 -3.15 2.82
N GLN A 41 9.65 -4.29 2.20
CA GLN A 41 10.64 -4.45 1.12
C GLN A 41 10.28 -3.62 -0.11
N GLN A 42 9.03 -3.65 -0.51
CA GLN A 42 8.54 -2.85 -1.64
C GLN A 42 8.60 -1.35 -1.34
N LEU A 43 8.27 -0.95 -0.12
CA LEU A 43 8.34 0.44 0.31
C LEU A 43 9.79 0.95 0.28
N ALA A 44 10.74 0.19 0.79
CA ALA A 44 12.15 0.55 0.74
C ALA A 44 12.65 0.70 -0.71
N CYS A 45 12.24 -0.20 -1.59
CA CYS A 45 12.55 -0.11 -3.01
C CYS A 45 11.94 1.14 -3.66
N ALA A 46 10.68 1.45 -3.34
CA ALA A 46 10.01 2.65 -3.84
C ALA A 46 10.70 3.93 -3.37
N ASP A 47 11.14 3.97 -2.12
CA ASP A 47 11.90 5.10 -1.57
C ASP A 47 13.23 5.29 -2.32
N GLU A 48 13.97 4.23 -2.57
CA GLU A 48 15.23 4.27 -3.33
C GLU A 48 15.02 4.70 -4.77
N LEU A 49 13.91 4.31 -5.39
CA LEU A 49 13.55 4.66 -6.77
C LEU A 49 12.99 6.08 -6.92
N GLY A 50 12.73 6.79 -5.83
CA GLY A 50 12.27 8.18 -5.86
C GLY A 50 10.77 8.37 -6.00
N PHE A 51 9.95 7.39 -5.60
CA PHE A 51 8.51 7.59 -5.51
C PHE A 51 8.18 8.66 -4.47
N GLY A 52 7.17 9.49 -4.74
CA GLY A 52 6.79 10.61 -3.88
C GLY A 52 6.01 10.16 -2.65
N VAL A 53 4.91 9.47 -2.85
CA VAL A 53 4.02 9.00 -1.78
C VAL A 53 3.76 7.51 -1.90
N GLY A 54 3.85 6.80 -0.79
CA GLY A 54 3.32 5.45 -0.62
C GLY A 54 1.93 5.52 0.03
N TRP A 55 0.90 5.28 -0.76
CA TRP A 55 -0.48 5.28 -0.30
C TRP A 55 -0.85 3.91 0.25
N ILE A 56 -1.31 3.84 1.49
CA ILE A 56 -1.70 2.59 2.15
C ILE A 56 -3.22 2.48 2.14
N ALA A 57 -3.72 1.41 1.52
CA ALA A 57 -5.15 1.09 1.53
C ALA A 57 -5.63 0.76 2.94
N GLN A 58 -6.82 1.25 3.27
CA GLN A 58 -7.51 0.92 4.51
C GLN A 58 -8.94 0.49 4.21
N ALA A 59 -9.31 -0.67 4.73
CA ALA A 59 -10.63 -1.25 4.53
C ALA A 59 -11.18 -1.83 5.85
N HIS A 60 -11.29 -0.97 6.85
CA HIS A 60 -11.55 -1.35 8.24
C HIS A 60 -12.78 -2.24 8.47
N LEU A 61 -13.82 -2.05 7.68
CA LEU A 61 -15.09 -2.76 7.87
C LEU A 61 -15.30 -3.91 6.89
N SER A 62 -14.38 -4.12 5.97
CA SER A 62 -14.55 -5.11 4.90
C SER A 62 -13.82 -6.42 5.15
N THR A 63 -12.88 -6.46 6.08
CA THR A 63 -11.92 -7.56 6.24
C THR A 63 -12.60 -8.90 6.44
N GLU A 64 -13.44 -9.05 7.45
CA GLU A 64 -14.16 -10.30 7.70
C GLU A 64 -15.25 -10.57 6.67
N THR A 65 -15.94 -9.52 6.22
CA THR A 65 -16.94 -9.63 5.15
C THR A 65 -16.31 -10.11 3.86
N GLN A 66 -15.12 -9.63 3.54
CA GLN A 66 -14.39 -10.04 2.35
C GLN A 66 -13.98 -11.52 2.37
N LYS A 67 -13.64 -12.04 3.56
CA LYS A 67 -13.28 -13.45 3.74
C LYS A 67 -14.46 -14.40 3.61
N THR A 68 -15.58 -14.02 4.20
CA THR A 68 -16.70 -14.95 4.47
C THR A 68 -17.87 -14.79 3.53
N ASN A 69 -17.94 -13.71 2.77
CA ASN A 69 -19.10 -13.39 1.95
C ASN A 69 -18.94 -13.91 0.52
N THR A 70 -20.02 -14.46 -0.02
CA THR A 70 -20.12 -14.85 -1.43
C THR A 70 -20.18 -13.65 -2.37
N HIS A 71 -20.49 -12.46 -1.83
CA HIS A 71 -20.49 -11.20 -2.56
C HIS A 71 -19.44 -10.27 -1.93
N PRO A 72 -18.18 -10.34 -2.37
CA PRO A 72 -17.11 -9.55 -1.77
C PRO A 72 -17.36 -8.05 -1.92
N VAL A 73 -16.98 -7.30 -0.88
CA VAL A 73 -17.08 -5.82 -0.88
C VAL A 73 -16.19 -5.22 -1.96
N VAL A 74 -15.04 -5.84 -2.21
CA VAL A 74 -14.15 -5.50 -3.32
C VAL A 74 -14.24 -6.63 -4.35
N PRO A 75 -14.97 -6.45 -5.47
CA PRO A 75 -15.37 -7.55 -6.35
C PRO A 75 -14.24 -8.36 -6.99
N HIS A 76 -13.07 -7.77 -7.16
CA HIS A 76 -11.95 -8.40 -7.85
C HIS A 76 -10.92 -9.01 -6.91
N TRP A 77 -11.18 -8.98 -5.59
CA TRP A 77 -10.26 -9.46 -4.59
C TRP A 77 -10.86 -10.62 -3.81
N GLN A 78 -10.05 -11.65 -3.60
CA GLN A 78 -10.36 -12.73 -2.68
C GLN A 78 -9.46 -12.60 -1.46
N GLY A 79 -9.97 -12.97 -0.27
CA GLY A 79 -9.24 -12.82 0.98
C GLY A 79 -9.33 -11.41 1.57
N GLU A 80 -8.54 -11.13 2.58
CA GLU A 80 -8.54 -9.84 3.26
C GLU A 80 -7.86 -8.75 2.45
N VAL A 81 -8.45 -7.58 2.45
CA VAL A 81 -7.94 -6.37 1.79
C VAL A 81 -7.74 -5.28 2.83
N GLY A 82 -6.63 -4.56 2.72
CA GLY A 82 -6.35 -3.45 3.61
C GLY A 82 -6.15 -3.88 5.05
N LEU A 83 -5.27 -4.84 5.30
CA LEU A 83 -4.98 -5.39 6.63
C LEU A 83 -4.48 -4.38 7.66
N CYS A 84 -4.20 -3.17 7.24
CA CYS A 84 -3.80 -2.12 8.16
C CYS A 84 -5.00 -1.62 8.94
N THR A 85 -5.18 -2.12 10.15
CA THR A 85 -6.20 -1.64 11.08
C THR A 85 -5.72 -0.46 11.93
N ASP A 86 -4.41 -0.24 11.98
CA ASP A 86 -3.77 0.86 12.71
C ASP A 86 -2.75 1.56 11.82
N PHE A 87 -3.26 2.48 11.01
CA PHE A 87 -2.42 3.26 10.10
C PHE A 87 -1.29 4.03 10.82
N PRO A 88 -1.53 4.71 11.96
CA PRO A 88 -0.45 5.43 12.63
C PRO A 88 0.75 4.56 13.02
N GLN A 89 0.51 3.35 13.51
CA GLN A 89 1.61 2.42 13.85
C GLN A 89 2.38 1.97 12.61
N LEU A 90 1.66 1.61 11.55
CA LEU A 90 2.30 1.20 10.30
C LEU A 90 3.08 2.36 9.66
N ALA A 91 2.53 3.56 9.68
CA ALA A 91 3.19 4.76 9.18
C ALA A 91 4.48 5.06 9.96
N LEU A 92 4.44 4.96 11.29
CA LEU A 92 5.62 5.18 12.12
C LEU A 92 6.76 4.19 11.78
N GLU A 93 6.46 2.91 11.63
CA GLU A 93 7.46 1.92 11.23
C GLU A 93 7.94 2.15 9.79
N SER A 94 7.07 2.59 8.91
CA SER A 94 7.41 2.96 7.53
C SER A 94 8.40 4.13 7.49
N PHE A 95 8.16 5.17 8.28
CA PHE A 95 9.10 6.31 8.40
C PHE A 95 10.46 5.89 8.92
N ARG A 96 10.52 4.94 9.85
CA ARG A 96 11.80 4.43 10.36
C ARG A 96 12.63 3.72 9.29
N ARG A 97 11.99 3.14 8.30
CA ARG A 97 12.62 2.32 7.26
C ARG A 97 12.90 3.06 5.97
N THR A 98 12.46 4.30 5.85
CA THR A 98 12.57 5.11 4.64
C THR A 98 13.23 6.46 4.93
N LYS A 99 13.61 7.16 3.86
CA LYS A 99 14.31 8.46 3.97
C LYS A 99 13.53 9.61 3.36
N ASN A 100 12.91 9.40 2.20
CA ASN A 100 12.35 10.49 1.39
C ASN A 100 10.87 10.29 1.06
N ILE A 101 10.40 9.06 0.91
CA ILE A 101 9.02 8.77 0.54
C ILE A 101 8.04 9.22 1.64
N GLU A 102 6.99 9.90 1.24
CA GLU A 102 5.89 10.23 2.15
C GLU A 102 4.93 9.05 2.28
N ILE A 103 4.22 8.96 3.39
CA ILE A 103 3.26 7.89 3.65
C ILE A 103 1.87 8.49 3.77
N GLY A 104 0.96 8.06 2.93
CA GLY A 104 -0.41 8.53 2.89
C GLY A 104 -1.42 7.44 3.23
N SER A 105 -2.54 7.84 3.82
CA SER A 105 -3.68 6.96 4.07
C SER A 105 -4.69 7.10 2.95
N ALA A 106 -5.01 5.98 2.31
CA ALA A 106 -6.06 5.90 1.30
C ALA A 106 -7.32 5.28 1.92
N VAL A 107 -8.12 6.14 2.51
CA VAL A 107 -9.39 5.76 3.15
C VAL A 107 -10.54 5.86 2.16
#